data_2c82b396521e83a66aea8e8dae94e822
#
_entry.id   2c82b396521e83a66aea8e8dae94e822
#
_cell.length_a   1.000
_cell.length_b   1.000
_cell.length_c   1.000
_cell.angle_alpha   90.00
_cell.angle_beta   90.00
_cell.angle_gamma   90.00
#
_symmetry.space_group_name_H-M   'P 1'
#
loop_
_entity.id
_entity.type
_entity.pdbx_description
1 polymer ?
#
loop_
_entity_poly.entity_id
_entity_poly.type
_entity_poly.pdbx_seq_one_letter_code
_entity_poly.pdbx_strand_id
1 'polypeptide(L)'
;MTPLAFRPLRLAAAAAALVATLVAPGAARAQETFRLGVVSFLSGQAAESFGIPAVNGAKALVAAFNEASAPAPYDKRGFGGLAIEPVYIDENGGATKQVQELRNLYDREKVDAVVGYVSSGDCLAVAPVAEEMKRFLILYDCGTPRIFEERQYSYVFRTASHATMDNVALARYLKARNVKAGSISLINQDYAWGHDSREDFLLAMDQLYKGYRIEADLLPKFGAGQYGTEISALASKQADVLHSSLWGGDLQAFILQAGARGVLTRQQTVLSAADHVLPGLGQKMPDGVILGARGAYGLLSPKSALNDWWWGVYGKANNNQYPVQAPYRMAQALLGLKLAVEKAMAANGGKKPTPEQLAAALRNSEWDSPGGRIRMSNGGGQQAVQDTAIGRTRWDAGKKMVVLEDIQRFAAECVNPPANMKSNDWLKAGFPGAKCN
;
A
#
# COMPACT_ATOMS: atom_id res chain seq x y z
N MET A 1 -28.93 67.97 -90.07
CA MET A 1 -29.17 67.99 -88.61
C MET A 1 -29.86 66.73 -88.21
N THR A 2 -29.09 65.72 -87.82
CA THR A 2 -29.58 64.36 -87.50
C THR A 2 -29.43 64.13 -86.04
N PRO A 3 -30.43 63.65 -85.27
CA PRO A 3 -30.24 63.37 -83.89
C PRO A 3 -29.70 61.92 -83.64
N LEU A 4 -28.77 61.79 -82.76
CA LEU A 4 -28.18 60.52 -82.26
C LEU A 4 -29.27 59.79 -81.43
N ALA A 5 -29.41 58.50 -81.71
CA ALA A 5 -30.21 57.62 -80.88
C ALA A 5 -29.33 57.00 -79.78
N PHE A 6 -29.79 57.15 -78.53
CA PHE A 6 -29.22 56.47 -77.40
C PHE A 6 -29.79 55.05 -77.22
N ARG A 7 -28.93 54.00 -77.15
CA ARG A 7 -29.30 52.64 -76.78
C ARG A 7 -29.07 52.46 -75.28
N PRO A 8 -30.02 51.91 -74.51
CA PRO A 8 -29.76 51.59 -73.12
C PRO A 8 -29.02 50.22 -72.96
N LEU A 9 -27.94 50.27 -72.20
CA LEU A 9 -27.18 49.07 -71.77
C LEU A 9 -27.97 48.38 -70.64
N ARG A 10 -28.28 47.09 -70.82
CA ARG A 10 -28.88 46.25 -69.81
C ARG A 10 -27.71 45.69 -68.92
N LEU A 11 -27.59 46.15 -67.68
CA LEU A 11 -26.81 45.50 -66.69
C LEU A 11 -27.51 44.27 -66.15
N ALA A 12 -26.93 43.07 -66.37
CA ALA A 12 -27.32 41.87 -65.68
C ALA A 12 -26.59 41.79 -64.31
N ALA A 13 -27.35 41.93 -63.21
CA ALA A 13 -26.88 41.74 -61.90
C ALA A 13 -26.83 40.23 -61.60
N ALA A 14 -25.62 39.62 -61.54
CA ALA A 14 -25.40 38.27 -61.04
C ALA A 14 -25.35 38.33 -59.51
N ALA A 15 -26.38 37.83 -58.82
CA ALA A 15 -26.40 37.62 -57.36
C ALA A 15 -25.59 36.37 -57.02
N ALA A 16 -24.38 36.53 -56.54
CA ALA A 16 -23.59 35.46 -55.93
C ALA A 16 -24.08 35.26 -54.50
N ALA A 17 -24.84 34.17 -54.24
CA ALA A 17 -25.19 33.75 -52.88
C ALA A 17 -23.96 33.13 -52.21
N LEU A 18 -23.35 33.85 -51.29
CA LEU A 18 -22.31 33.36 -50.37
C LEU A 18 -23.00 32.50 -49.31
N VAL A 19 -22.95 31.16 -49.43
CA VAL A 19 -23.32 30.25 -48.37
C VAL A 19 -22.18 30.25 -47.37
N ALA A 20 -22.29 31.05 -46.31
CA ALA A 20 -21.43 31.00 -45.14
C ALA A 20 -21.82 29.75 -44.32
N THR A 21 -21.12 28.64 -44.51
CA THR A 21 -21.13 27.50 -43.58
C THR A 21 -20.60 27.96 -42.23
N LEU A 22 -21.49 28.27 -41.29
CA LEU A 22 -21.18 28.41 -39.88
C LEU A 22 -20.68 27.02 -39.38
N VAL A 23 -19.35 26.81 -39.42
CA VAL A 23 -18.72 25.77 -38.64
C VAL A 23 -18.82 26.23 -37.18
N ALA A 24 -19.88 25.77 -36.49
CA ALA A 24 -19.94 25.93 -35.03
C ALA A 24 -18.66 25.33 -34.46
N PRO A 25 -17.87 26.07 -33.64
CA PRO A 25 -16.77 25.46 -32.91
C PRO A 25 -17.42 24.35 -32.08
N GLY A 26 -17.12 23.09 -32.42
CA GLY A 26 -17.52 21.97 -31.59
C GLY A 26 -16.99 22.28 -30.19
N ALA A 27 -17.89 22.51 -29.23
CA ALA A 27 -17.52 22.64 -27.85
C ALA A 27 -16.67 21.43 -27.54
N ALA A 28 -15.36 21.63 -27.38
CA ALA A 28 -14.46 20.60 -26.94
C ALA A 28 -15.04 20.12 -25.60
N ARG A 29 -15.78 19.00 -25.64
CA ARG A 29 -16.24 18.35 -24.42
C ARG A 29 -14.99 18.13 -23.60
N ALA A 30 -14.87 18.80 -22.46
CA ALA A 30 -13.80 18.53 -21.52
C ALA A 30 -13.75 17.01 -21.35
N GLN A 31 -12.61 16.41 -21.71
CA GLN A 31 -12.46 14.96 -21.64
C GLN A 31 -12.70 14.58 -20.19
N GLU A 32 -13.68 13.71 -19.97
CA GLU A 32 -14.00 13.25 -18.61
C GLU A 32 -12.76 12.60 -18.00
N THR A 33 -12.41 12.99 -16.77
CA THR A 33 -11.23 12.50 -16.05
C THR A 33 -11.66 11.67 -14.84
N PHE A 34 -10.76 10.81 -14.36
CA PHE A 34 -10.93 10.10 -13.10
C PHE A 34 -10.13 10.84 -12.02
N ARG A 35 -10.81 11.52 -11.12
CA ARG A 35 -10.17 12.24 -10.02
C ARG A 35 -9.86 11.28 -8.86
N LEU A 36 -8.60 11.16 -8.50
CA LEU A 36 -8.09 10.19 -7.53
C LEU A 36 -7.52 10.90 -6.30
N GLY A 37 -8.13 10.71 -5.13
CA GLY A 37 -7.50 11.09 -3.87
C GLY A 37 -6.41 10.08 -3.49
N VAL A 38 -5.21 10.59 -3.17
CA VAL A 38 -4.08 9.78 -2.68
C VAL A 38 -3.64 10.33 -1.34
N VAL A 39 -3.77 9.52 -0.28
CA VAL A 39 -3.46 9.94 1.10
C VAL A 39 -2.31 9.09 1.63
N SER A 40 -1.25 9.75 2.11
CA SER A 40 -0.12 9.12 2.79
C SER A 40 0.67 10.16 3.58
N PHE A 41 1.60 9.75 4.42
CA PHE A 41 2.42 10.67 5.19
C PHE A 41 3.38 11.46 4.29
N LEU A 42 3.20 12.77 4.22
CA LEU A 42 4.08 13.71 3.50
C LEU A 42 4.92 14.55 4.47
N SER A 43 4.62 14.52 5.74
CA SER A 43 5.36 15.15 6.82
C SER A 43 5.41 14.27 8.07
N GLY A 44 6.27 14.62 9.03
CA GLY A 44 6.45 13.88 10.28
C GLY A 44 7.33 12.63 10.14
N GLN A 45 7.39 11.82 11.20
CA GLN A 45 8.30 10.67 11.33
C GLN A 45 8.10 9.57 10.29
N ALA A 46 6.89 9.42 9.76
CA ALA A 46 6.57 8.39 8.78
C ALA A 46 6.79 8.84 7.31
N ALA A 47 7.16 10.09 7.05
CA ALA A 47 7.21 10.64 5.71
C ALA A 47 8.38 10.08 4.88
N GLU A 48 9.61 10.32 5.32
CA GLU A 48 10.83 10.08 4.54
C GLU A 48 11.00 8.61 4.09
N SER A 49 10.85 7.67 5.01
CA SER A 49 11.10 6.26 4.73
C SER A 49 9.85 5.50 4.27
N PHE A 50 8.67 6.09 4.35
CA PHE A 50 7.42 5.37 4.07
C PHE A 50 6.45 6.15 3.17
N GLY A 51 5.90 7.27 3.64
CA GLY A 51 4.81 7.96 2.96
C GLY A 51 5.21 8.64 1.65
N ILE A 52 6.33 9.37 1.63
CA ILE A 52 6.88 9.97 0.41
C ILE A 52 7.21 8.91 -0.65
N PRO A 53 7.89 7.79 -0.34
CA PRO A 53 8.07 6.70 -1.28
C PRO A 53 6.76 6.14 -1.85
N ALA A 54 5.71 5.99 -1.04
CA ALA A 54 4.40 5.55 -1.51
C ALA A 54 3.78 6.52 -2.52
N VAL A 55 3.80 7.82 -2.22
CA VAL A 55 3.28 8.87 -3.12
C VAL A 55 4.10 8.96 -4.40
N ASN A 56 5.42 8.81 -4.31
CA ASN A 56 6.27 8.73 -5.50
C ASN A 56 5.92 7.51 -6.37
N GLY A 57 5.58 6.38 -5.74
CA GLY A 57 5.03 5.22 -6.44
C GLY A 57 3.69 5.53 -7.14
N ALA A 58 2.78 6.24 -6.48
CA ALA A 58 1.54 6.68 -7.08
C ALA A 58 1.78 7.60 -8.30
N LYS A 59 2.67 8.59 -8.16
CA LYS A 59 3.03 9.50 -9.26
C LYS A 59 3.59 8.76 -10.46
N ALA A 60 4.51 7.82 -10.24
CA ALA A 60 5.12 7.00 -11.30
C ALA A 60 4.08 6.15 -12.04
N LEU A 61 3.14 5.52 -11.30
CA LEU A 61 2.07 4.73 -11.90
C LEU A 61 1.03 5.56 -12.63
N VAL A 62 0.59 6.68 -12.05
CA VAL A 62 -0.37 7.58 -12.70
C VAL A 62 0.20 8.08 -14.03
N ALA A 63 1.49 8.45 -14.06
CA ALA A 63 2.16 8.81 -15.29
C ALA A 63 2.15 7.65 -16.31
N ALA A 64 2.59 6.45 -15.88
CA ALA A 64 2.63 5.27 -16.75
C ALA A 64 1.25 4.89 -17.30
N PHE A 65 0.19 5.00 -16.51
CA PHE A 65 -1.17 4.75 -16.97
C PHE A 65 -1.65 5.83 -17.94
N ASN A 66 -1.45 7.09 -17.64
CA ASN A 66 -1.86 8.19 -18.53
C ASN A 66 -1.13 8.16 -19.88
N GLU A 67 0.10 7.64 -19.92
CA GLU A 67 0.93 7.44 -21.11
C GLU A 67 0.69 6.10 -21.79
N ALA A 68 -0.14 5.20 -21.25
CA ALA A 68 -0.35 3.82 -21.72
C ALA A 68 0.96 3.02 -21.85
N SER A 69 1.92 3.23 -20.93
CA SER A 69 3.24 2.59 -20.94
C SER A 69 3.36 1.40 -19.97
N ALA A 70 2.27 1.04 -19.29
CA ALA A 70 2.22 -0.15 -18.45
C ALA A 70 2.06 -1.44 -19.30
N PRO A 71 2.57 -2.60 -18.84
CA PRO A 71 2.39 -3.86 -19.56
C PRO A 71 0.95 -4.38 -19.43
N ALA A 72 0.54 -5.24 -20.37
CA ALA A 72 -0.75 -5.93 -20.27
C ALA A 72 -0.84 -6.74 -18.94
N PRO A 73 -2.01 -6.78 -18.31
CA PRO A 73 -3.33 -6.27 -18.73
C PRO A 73 -3.59 -4.79 -18.36
N TYR A 74 -2.57 -4.03 -17.99
CA TYR A 74 -2.66 -2.65 -17.50
C TYR A 74 -2.34 -1.60 -18.58
N ASP A 75 -2.21 -2.00 -19.84
CA ASP A 75 -1.73 -1.22 -20.98
C ASP A 75 -2.72 -0.18 -21.52
N LYS A 76 -3.99 -0.23 -21.12
CA LYS A 76 -4.96 0.79 -21.51
C LYS A 76 -4.63 2.14 -20.85
N ARG A 77 -4.80 3.22 -21.63
CA ARG A 77 -4.59 4.58 -21.14
C ARG A 77 -5.47 4.89 -19.93
N GLY A 78 -4.91 5.52 -18.92
CA GLY A 78 -5.61 5.96 -17.73
C GLY A 78 -6.38 4.84 -17.03
N PHE A 79 -7.57 5.15 -16.55
CA PHE A 79 -8.52 4.17 -16.04
C PHE A 79 -9.65 4.00 -17.07
N GLY A 80 -9.58 2.93 -17.88
CA GLY A 80 -10.57 2.65 -18.90
C GLY A 80 -10.69 3.73 -20.00
N GLY A 81 -9.62 4.47 -20.26
CA GLY A 81 -9.58 5.61 -21.20
C GLY A 81 -9.71 6.97 -20.53
N LEU A 82 -10.15 7.04 -19.27
CA LEU A 82 -10.22 8.28 -18.48
C LEU A 82 -8.82 8.66 -18.01
N ALA A 83 -8.37 9.87 -18.29
CA ALA A 83 -7.13 10.39 -17.72
C ALA A 83 -7.25 10.50 -16.19
N ILE A 84 -6.21 10.13 -15.48
CA ILE A 84 -6.19 10.16 -14.01
C ILE A 84 -5.66 11.51 -13.55
N GLU A 85 -6.44 12.19 -12.69
CA GLU A 85 -6.07 13.45 -12.04
C GLU A 85 -5.92 13.22 -10.53
N PRO A 86 -4.69 13.09 -9.99
CA PRO A 86 -4.49 12.82 -8.57
C PRO A 86 -4.54 14.10 -7.72
N VAL A 87 -5.13 13.98 -6.52
CA VAL A 87 -5.09 14.95 -5.43
C VAL A 87 -4.36 14.31 -4.26
N TYR A 88 -3.23 14.90 -3.83
CA TYR A 88 -2.38 14.35 -2.78
C TYR A 88 -2.65 15.03 -1.44
N ILE A 89 -2.85 14.24 -0.39
CA ILE A 89 -3.12 14.72 0.98
C ILE A 89 -2.12 14.12 1.95
N ASP A 90 -1.65 14.96 2.89
CA ASP A 90 -0.78 14.53 3.99
C ASP A 90 -1.58 13.88 5.11
N GLU A 91 -1.28 12.60 5.38
CA GLU A 91 -1.90 11.80 6.45
C GLU A 91 -1.48 12.27 7.86
N ASN A 92 -0.42 13.06 7.99
CA ASN A 92 0.02 13.55 9.29
C ASN A 92 -1.05 14.45 9.96
N GLY A 93 -1.25 14.25 11.27
CA GLY A 93 -2.19 15.06 12.08
C GLY A 93 -3.29 14.26 12.77
N GLY A 94 -3.31 12.93 12.58
CA GLY A 94 -4.16 11.98 13.32
C GLY A 94 -5.61 11.92 12.85
N ALA A 95 -6.35 11.02 13.46
CA ALA A 95 -7.65 10.54 13.01
C ALA A 95 -8.70 11.65 12.76
N THR A 96 -8.80 12.63 13.66
CA THR A 96 -9.78 13.73 13.53
C THR A 96 -9.55 14.55 12.27
N LYS A 97 -8.27 14.89 11.98
CA LYS A 97 -7.90 15.61 10.75
C LYS A 97 -8.20 14.75 9.53
N GLN A 98 -7.85 13.46 9.57
CA GLN A 98 -8.03 12.56 8.43
C GLN A 98 -9.50 12.33 8.07
N VAL A 99 -10.40 12.30 9.06
CA VAL A 99 -11.85 12.27 8.82
C VAL A 99 -12.31 13.54 8.09
N GLN A 100 -11.80 14.72 8.46
CA GLN A 100 -12.13 15.97 7.79
C GLN A 100 -11.59 16.00 6.36
N GLU A 101 -10.34 15.59 6.15
CA GLU A 101 -9.71 15.53 4.83
C GLU A 101 -10.39 14.53 3.89
N LEU A 102 -10.83 13.38 4.42
CA LEU A 102 -11.63 12.44 3.62
C LEU A 102 -12.94 13.07 3.12
N ARG A 103 -13.67 13.78 4.00
CA ARG A 103 -14.88 14.52 3.61
C ARG A 103 -14.56 15.61 2.56
N ASN A 104 -13.48 16.38 2.76
CA ASN A 104 -13.03 17.40 1.80
C ASN A 104 -12.70 16.81 0.42
N LEU A 105 -12.01 15.69 0.36
CA LEU A 105 -11.71 14.99 -0.90
C LEU A 105 -12.97 14.68 -1.70
N TYR A 106 -14.02 14.15 -1.06
CA TYR A 106 -15.26 13.82 -1.76
C TYR A 106 -16.17 15.02 -1.99
N ASP A 107 -16.30 15.93 -1.04
CA ASP A 107 -17.30 17.00 -1.10
C ASP A 107 -16.79 18.26 -1.82
N ARG A 108 -15.49 18.58 -1.71
CA ARG A 108 -14.89 19.78 -2.33
C ARG A 108 -14.07 19.42 -3.56
N GLU A 109 -13.13 18.48 -3.41
CA GLU A 109 -12.26 18.06 -4.51
C GLU A 109 -12.97 17.14 -5.51
N LYS A 110 -14.17 16.63 -5.17
CA LYS A 110 -15.00 15.78 -6.05
C LYS A 110 -14.23 14.57 -6.60
N VAL A 111 -13.40 13.94 -5.77
CA VAL A 111 -12.70 12.72 -6.18
C VAL A 111 -13.67 11.56 -6.39
N ASP A 112 -13.36 10.69 -7.35
CA ASP A 112 -14.18 9.52 -7.69
C ASP A 112 -13.87 8.35 -6.75
N ALA A 113 -12.62 8.26 -6.30
CA ALA A 113 -12.15 7.27 -5.34
C ALA A 113 -11.00 7.83 -4.50
N VAL A 114 -10.79 7.26 -3.32
CA VAL A 114 -9.60 7.51 -2.50
C VAL A 114 -8.81 6.22 -2.35
N VAL A 115 -7.49 6.30 -2.58
CA VAL A 115 -6.51 5.29 -2.21
C VAL A 115 -5.62 5.90 -1.14
N GLY A 116 -5.67 5.36 0.05
CA GLY A 116 -4.94 6.02 1.13
C GLY A 116 -4.78 5.20 2.39
N TYR A 117 -4.11 5.85 3.29
CA TYR A 117 -3.91 5.58 4.70
C TYR A 117 -2.97 4.42 5.02
N VAL A 118 -2.07 4.73 5.94
CA VAL A 118 -1.03 3.84 6.51
C VAL A 118 -1.32 3.55 7.97
N SER A 119 -1.65 4.60 8.75
CA SER A 119 -1.91 4.49 10.18
C SER A 119 -3.17 3.66 10.45
N SER A 120 -3.04 2.58 11.23
CA SER A 120 -4.19 1.76 11.63
C SER A 120 -5.24 2.55 12.42
N GLY A 121 -4.82 3.55 13.21
CA GLY A 121 -5.73 4.44 13.92
C GLY A 121 -6.56 5.31 12.97
N ASP A 122 -5.91 5.88 11.95
CA ASP A 122 -6.60 6.71 10.95
C ASP A 122 -7.56 5.86 10.12
N CYS A 123 -7.15 4.66 9.71
CA CYS A 123 -7.99 3.72 8.96
C CYS A 123 -9.26 3.32 9.72
N LEU A 124 -9.13 3.01 11.02
CA LEU A 124 -10.29 2.70 11.86
C LEU A 124 -11.27 3.89 11.98
N ALA A 125 -10.76 5.12 11.86
CA ALA A 125 -11.60 6.33 11.92
C ALA A 125 -12.23 6.67 10.56
N VAL A 126 -11.49 6.55 9.44
CA VAL A 126 -11.98 6.97 8.11
C VAL A 126 -12.88 5.92 7.44
N ALA A 127 -12.67 4.62 7.71
CA ALA A 127 -13.44 3.56 7.08
C ALA A 127 -14.97 3.67 7.35
N PRO A 128 -15.43 3.89 8.60
CA PRO A 128 -16.85 4.13 8.88
C PRO A 128 -17.41 5.37 8.19
N VAL A 129 -16.58 6.41 8.02
CA VAL A 129 -17.01 7.67 7.37
C VAL A 129 -17.18 7.48 5.87
N ALA A 130 -16.25 6.77 5.20
CA ALA A 130 -16.40 6.43 3.77
C ALA A 130 -17.67 5.59 3.54
N GLU A 131 -17.96 4.62 4.42
CA GLU A 131 -19.17 3.81 4.37
C GLU A 131 -20.45 4.65 4.53
N GLU A 132 -20.51 5.52 5.55
CA GLU A 132 -21.61 6.45 5.78
C GLU A 132 -21.88 7.35 4.57
N MET A 133 -20.81 7.87 3.96
CA MET A 133 -20.88 8.72 2.77
C MET A 133 -21.17 7.94 1.48
N LYS A 134 -21.17 6.61 1.51
CA LYS A 134 -21.25 5.72 0.35
C LYS A 134 -20.18 6.06 -0.71
N ARG A 135 -18.93 6.21 -0.27
CA ARG A 135 -17.78 6.58 -1.09
C ARG A 135 -16.74 5.48 -1.15
N PHE A 136 -16.22 5.25 -2.35
CA PHE A 136 -15.29 4.15 -2.62
C PHE A 136 -13.89 4.46 -2.07
N LEU A 137 -13.44 3.67 -1.11
CA LEU A 137 -12.16 3.81 -0.43
C LEU A 137 -11.35 2.52 -0.52
N ILE A 138 -10.11 2.62 -0.96
CA ILE A 138 -9.10 1.57 -0.84
C ILE A 138 -8.08 1.97 0.23
N LEU A 139 -7.98 1.18 1.28
CA LEU A 139 -6.92 1.24 2.27
C LEU A 139 -5.70 0.48 1.69
N TYR A 140 -4.62 1.21 1.38
CA TYR A 140 -3.49 0.57 0.70
C TYR A 140 -2.50 -0.06 1.67
N ASP A 141 -2.51 0.31 2.95
CA ASP A 141 -1.56 -0.22 3.92
C ASP A 141 -2.15 -0.70 5.25
N CYS A 142 -2.74 0.07 6.08
CA CYS A 142 -3.20 -0.22 7.46
C CYS A 142 -3.09 -1.68 7.93
N GLY A 143 -2.31 -1.91 8.99
CA GLY A 143 -1.98 -3.28 9.41
C GLY A 143 -2.97 -3.95 10.37
N THR A 144 -3.88 -3.24 11.03
CA THR A 144 -4.83 -3.84 11.99
C THR A 144 -5.80 -4.83 11.31
N PRO A 145 -6.02 -6.05 11.83
CA PRO A 145 -7.05 -6.96 11.30
C PRO A 145 -8.47 -6.47 11.58
N ARG A 146 -8.67 -5.61 12.57
CA ARG A 146 -9.96 -5.20 13.15
C ARG A 146 -10.90 -4.55 12.14
N ILE A 147 -10.39 -3.89 11.09
CA ILE A 147 -11.21 -3.16 10.10
C ILE A 147 -12.34 -4.04 9.54
N PHE A 148 -12.02 -5.26 9.06
CA PHE A 148 -13.00 -6.17 8.46
C PHE A 148 -13.42 -7.32 9.38
N GLU A 149 -12.82 -7.44 10.56
CA GLU A 149 -13.19 -8.43 11.57
C GLU A 149 -14.21 -7.92 12.59
N GLU A 150 -14.24 -6.60 12.81
CA GLU A 150 -15.20 -5.95 13.72
C GLU A 150 -16.39 -5.31 13.01
N ARG A 151 -16.25 -4.99 11.71
CA ARG A 151 -17.30 -4.33 10.92
C ARG A 151 -17.39 -4.90 9.51
N GLN A 152 -18.57 -4.77 8.93
CA GLN A 152 -18.83 -5.02 7.52
C GLN A 152 -18.97 -3.69 6.78
N TYR A 153 -18.46 -3.65 5.56
CA TYR A 153 -18.50 -2.48 4.69
C TYR A 153 -19.02 -2.85 3.30
N SER A 154 -19.53 -1.86 2.57
CA SER A 154 -19.91 -1.98 1.17
C SER A 154 -18.92 -1.28 0.25
N TYR A 155 -18.34 -0.16 0.71
CA TYR A 155 -17.53 0.75 -0.09
C TYR A 155 -16.05 0.80 0.30
N VAL A 156 -15.66 0.14 1.38
CA VAL A 156 -14.29 0.14 1.89
C VAL A 156 -13.61 -1.18 1.57
N PHE A 157 -12.38 -1.11 1.08
CA PHE A 157 -11.55 -2.25 0.69
C PHE A 157 -10.14 -2.09 1.24
N ARG A 158 -9.44 -3.20 1.48
CA ARG A 158 -8.00 -3.17 1.76
C ARG A 158 -7.27 -4.15 0.86
N THR A 159 -6.36 -3.62 0.06
CA THR A 159 -5.59 -4.38 -0.92
C THR A 159 -4.27 -4.92 -0.40
N ALA A 160 -3.93 -4.65 0.86
CA ALA A 160 -2.74 -5.15 1.54
C ALA A 160 -3.10 -6.20 2.60
N SER A 161 -2.09 -6.96 3.02
CA SER A 161 -2.16 -7.85 4.17
C SER A 161 -2.25 -7.10 5.50
N HIS A 162 -2.52 -7.82 6.57
CA HIS A 162 -2.59 -7.29 7.93
C HIS A 162 -1.61 -8.01 8.89
N ALA A 163 -1.57 -7.56 10.14
CA ALA A 163 -0.61 -7.99 11.17
C ALA A 163 -0.49 -9.50 11.31
N THR A 164 -1.60 -10.21 11.26
CA THR A 164 -1.62 -11.66 11.44
C THR A 164 -0.75 -12.39 10.43
N MET A 165 -0.88 -12.04 9.14
CA MET A 165 -0.04 -12.64 8.11
C MET A 165 1.44 -12.41 8.38
N ASP A 166 1.81 -11.20 8.73
CA ASP A 166 3.21 -10.82 8.94
C ASP A 166 3.82 -11.57 10.13
N ASN A 167 3.09 -11.63 11.24
CA ASN A 167 3.58 -12.23 12.48
C ASN A 167 3.56 -13.76 12.46
N VAL A 168 2.58 -14.38 11.79
CA VAL A 168 2.57 -15.84 11.56
C VAL A 168 3.76 -16.24 10.68
N ALA A 169 4.05 -15.47 9.62
CA ALA A 169 5.20 -15.75 8.76
C ALA A 169 6.52 -15.68 9.55
N LEU A 170 6.69 -14.66 10.41
CA LEU A 170 7.87 -14.54 11.26
C LEU A 170 8.02 -15.69 12.24
N ALA A 171 6.96 -16.05 12.97
CA ALA A 171 6.97 -17.15 13.92
C ALA A 171 7.27 -18.50 13.23
N ARG A 172 6.69 -18.75 12.04
CA ARG A 172 6.99 -19.93 11.22
C ARG A 172 8.43 -19.93 10.70
N TYR A 173 8.94 -18.76 10.29
CA TYR A 173 10.34 -18.63 9.87
C TYR A 173 11.30 -19.00 11.02
N LEU A 174 11.08 -18.45 12.21
CA LEU A 174 11.87 -18.78 13.40
C LEU A 174 11.84 -20.29 13.67
N LYS A 175 10.67 -20.92 13.62
CA LYS A 175 10.50 -22.36 13.82
C LYS A 175 11.24 -23.17 12.78
N ALA A 176 11.11 -22.82 11.50
CA ALA A 176 11.78 -23.51 10.39
C ALA A 176 13.30 -23.42 10.44
N ARG A 177 13.85 -22.40 11.08
CA ARG A 177 15.30 -22.19 11.28
C ARG A 177 15.79 -22.71 12.62
N ASN A 178 14.93 -23.39 13.40
CA ASN A 178 15.25 -23.89 14.75
C ASN A 178 15.84 -22.80 15.66
N VAL A 179 15.36 -21.56 15.51
CA VAL A 179 15.80 -20.46 16.37
C VAL A 179 15.34 -20.76 17.79
N LYS A 180 16.26 -20.65 18.75
CA LYS A 180 15.93 -20.76 20.17
C LYS A 180 15.02 -19.61 20.59
N ALA A 181 13.92 -19.89 21.27
CA ALA A 181 12.95 -18.91 21.75
C ALA A 181 12.40 -19.28 23.13
N GLY A 182 13.29 -19.54 24.09
CA GLY A 182 12.94 -19.76 25.50
C GLY A 182 12.63 -18.46 26.24
N SER A 183 12.96 -17.33 25.64
CA SER A 183 12.62 -15.99 26.13
C SER A 183 12.43 -15.01 24.99
N ILE A 184 11.47 -14.06 25.17
CA ILE A 184 11.08 -13.09 24.16
C ILE A 184 11.05 -11.70 24.79
N SER A 185 11.60 -10.71 24.10
CA SER A 185 11.36 -9.29 24.36
C SER A 185 10.59 -8.68 23.19
N LEU A 186 9.75 -7.70 23.49
CA LEU A 186 8.91 -7.03 22.53
C LEU A 186 9.07 -5.51 22.65
N ILE A 187 9.11 -4.83 21.50
CA ILE A 187 9.00 -3.38 21.41
C ILE A 187 8.10 -3.01 20.22
N ASN A 188 6.94 -2.43 20.51
CA ASN A 188 5.93 -2.10 19.51
C ASN A 188 5.38 -0.70 19.81
N GLN A 189 4.84 0.01 18.81
CA GLN A 189 4.29 1.34 19.01
C GLN A 189 2.95 1.27 19.77
N ASP A 190 2.71 2.21 20.68
CA ASP A 190 1.48 2.30 21.50
C ASP A 190 0.29 2.84 20.69
N TYR A 191 -0.22 2.03 19.76
CA TYR A 191 -1.46 2.27 19.02
C TYR A 191 -1.94 0.97 18.36
N ALA A 192 -3.07 0.99 17.64
CA ALA A 192 -3.75 -0.22 17.13
C ALA A 192 -2.81 -1.21 16.41
N TRP A 193 -1.96 -0.74 15.48
CA TRP A 193 -1.00 -1.61 14.77
C TRP A 193 -0.01 -2.31 15.70
N GLY A 194 0.56 -1.57 16.65
CA GLY A 194 1.56 -2.14 17.55
C GLY A 194 0.95 -3.16 18.53
N HIS A 195 -0.24 -2.86 19.04
CA HIS A 195 -0.97 -3.80 19.92
C HIS A 195 -1.39 -5.06 19.17
N ASP A 196 -2.00 -4.93 17.99
CA ASP A 196 -2.45 -6.07 17.20
C ASP A 196 -1.26 -6.92 16.74
N SER A 197 -0.17 -6.30 16.28
CA SER A 197 1.04 -7.01 15.86
C SER A 197 1.73 -7.76 17.00
N ARG A 198 1.77 -7.15 18.19
CA ARG A 198 2.28 -7.79 19.42
C ARG A 198 1.44 -9.01 19.78
N GLU A 199 0.12 -8.87 19.82
CA GLU A 199 -0.79 -9.96 20.17
C GLU A 199 -0.69 -11.10 19.16
N ASP A 200 -0.76 -10.81 17.88
CA ASP A 200 -0.67 -11.80 16.81
C ASP A 200 0.65 -12.57 16.83
N PHE A 201 1.78 -11.87 17.09
CA PHE A 201 3.07 -12.55 17.24
C PHE A 201 3.09 -13.50 18.43
N LEU A 202 2.64 -13.05 19.60
CA LEU A 202 2.61 -13.89 20.80
C LEU A 202 1.68 -15.10 20.63
N LEU A 203 0.49 -14.91 20.07
CA LEU A 203 -0.44 -16.01 19.79
C LEU A 203 0.15 -17.02 18.79
N ALA A 204 0.88 -16.56 17.78
CA ALA A 204 1.56 -17.44 16.84
C ALA A 204 2.72 -18.19 17.53
N MET A 205 3.49 -17.53 18.40
CA MET A 205 4.55 -18.15 19.19
C MET A 205 3.99 -19.19 20.16
N ASP A 206 2.84 -18.96 20.81
CA ASP A 206 2.19 -19.92 21.71
C ASP A 206 1.85 -21.24 21.01
N GLN A 207 1.56 -21.20 19.71
CA GLN A 207 1.29 -22.41 18.93
C GLN A 207 2.57 -23.15 18.50
N LEU A 208 3.64 -22.43 18.21
CA LEU A 208 4.86 -22.97 17.60
C LEU A 208 5.97 -23.24 18.63
N TYR A 209 5.98 -22.50 19.73
CA TYR A 209 6.94 -22.59 20.82
C TYR A 209 6.20 -22.68 22.15
N LYS A 210 6.58 -23.57 23.03
CA LYS A 210 5.97 -23.71 24.36
C LYS A 210 6.94 -23.34 25.45
N GLY A 211 6.42 -22.70 26.49
CA GLY A 211 7.16 -22.48 27.73
C GLY A 211 8.20 -21.36 27.66
N TYR A 212 8.08 -20.41 26.72
CA TYR A 212 8.91 -19.20 26.74
C TYR A 212 8.42 -18.22 27.81
N ARG A 213 9.31 -17.32 28.23
CA ARG A 213 9.00 -16.22 29.13
C ARG A 213 9.16 -14.87 28.43
N ILE A 214 8.40 -13.88 28.87
CA ILE A 214 8.55 -12.50 28.42
C ILE A 214 9.55 -11.80 29.32
N GLU A 215 10.64 -11.28 28.75
CA GLU A 215 11.66 -10.53 29.47
C GLU A 215 11.37 -9.04 29.52
N ALA A 216 10.91 -8.47 28.41
CA ALA A 216 10.48 -7.08 28.30
C ALA A 216 9.32 -6.97 27.31
N ASP A 217 8.40 -6.05 27.59
CA ASP A 217 7.23 -5.77 26.78
C ASP A 217 7.00 -4.27 26.77
N LEU A 218 7.43 -3.60 25.71
CA LEU A 218 7.61 -2.15 25.65
C LEU A 218 6.72 -1.54 24.57
N LEU A 219 6.01 -0.48 24.93
CA LEU A 219 5.07 0.20 24.07
C LEU A 219 5.37 1.72 24.03
N PRO A 220 6.46 2.15 23.37
CA PRO A 220 6.72 3.57 23.15
C PRO A 220 5.63 4.20 22.27
N LYS A 221 5.39 5.50 22.47
CA LYS A 221 4.43 6.27 21.67
C LYS A 221 4.85 6.28 20.20
N PHE A 222 3.87 6.30 19.30
CA PHE A 222 4.12 6.58 17.89
C PHE A 222 4.78 7.96 17.73
N GLY A 223 5.87 8.04 16.98
CA GLY A 223 6.64 9.27 16.80
C GLY A 223 7.57 9.62 17.96
N ALA A 224 7.89 8.65 18.84
CA ALA A 224 8.78 8.89 19.99
C ALA A 224 10.20 9.34 19.58
N GLY A 225 10.78 8.72 18.55
CA GLY A 225 12.08 9.08 17.99
C GLY A 225 13.29 8.88 18.90
N GLN A 226 13.07 8.69 20.23
CA GLN A 226 14.10 8.45 21.26
C GLN A 226 13.74 7.23 22.08
N TYR A 227 14.69 6.27 22.19
CA TYR A 227 14.45 4.93 22.75
C TYR A 227 15.43 4.57 23.86
N GLY A 228 16.00 5.55 24.51
CA GLY A 228 17.05 5.32 25.53
C GLY A 228 16.60 4.45 26.69
N THR A 229 15.37 4.63 27.18
CA THR A 229 14.77 3.86 28.28
C THR A 229 14.49 2.43 27.84
N GLU A 230 13.85 2.26 26.69
CA GLU A 230 13.50 0.97 26.12
C GLU A 230 14.76 0.14 25.81
N ILE A 231 15.78 0.76 25.19
CA ILE A 231 17.05 0.12 24.89
C ILE A 231 17.78 -0.29 26.17
N SER A 232 17.71 0.50 27.24
CA SER A 232 18.31 0.13 28.53
C SER A 232 17.59 -1.08 29.14
N ALA A 233 16.26 -1.15 29.07
CA ALA A 233 15.48 -2.29 29.50
C ALA A 233 15.81 -3.57 28.70
N LEU A 234 15.89 -3.46 27.36
CA LEU A 234 16.26 -4.57 26.47
C LEU A 234 17.70 -5.05 26.68
N ALA A 235 18.61 -4.14 27.01
CA ALA A 235 20.02 -4.49 27.28
C ALA A 235 20.19 -5.19 28.63
N SER A 236 19.38 -4.83 29.64
CA SER A 236 19.47 -5.41 31.01
C SER A 236 18.81 -6.80 31.10
N LYS A 237 17.82 -7.08 30.23
CA LYS A 237 17.06 -8.33 30.19
C LYS A 237 17.14 -8.95 28.79
N GLN A 238 18.33 -9.49 28.46
CA GLN A 238 18.57 -10.10 27.18
C GLN A 238 17.65 -11.33 26.98
N ALA A 239 16.90 -11.36 25.89
CA ALA A 239 16.05 -12.48 25.48
C ALA A 239 16.71 -13.30 24.37
N ASP A 240 16.19 -14.49 24.08
CA ASP A 240 16.59 -15.24 22.88
C ASP A 240 16.09 -14.53 21.60
N VAL A 241 14.88 -13.98 21.64
CA VAL A 241 14.22 -13.28 20.51
C VAL A 241 13.81 -11.87 20.92
N LEU A 242 14.09 -10.89 20.08
CA LEU A 242 13.53 -9.53 20.15
C LEU A 242 12.59 -9.32 18.96
N HIS A 243 11.29 -9.16 19.22
CA HIS A 243 10.31 -8.81 18.19
C HIS A 243 10.01 -7.31 18.19
N SER A 244 9.87 -6.74 16.99
CA SER A 244 9.42 -5.37 16.83
C SER A 244 8.55 -5.20 15.60
N SER A 245 7.46 -4.44 15.76
CA SER A 245 6.62 -3.91 14.69
C SER A 245 6.79 -2.40 14.50
N LEU A 246 7.81 -1.80 15.07
CA LEU A 246 8.16 -0.40 14.77
C LEU A 246 8.32 -0.20 13.26
N TRP A 247 7.95 0.98 12.78
CA TRP A 247 8.05 1.33 11.36
C TRP A 247 8.33 2.83 11.17
N GLY A 248 8.59 3.25 9.93
CA GLY A 248 8.90 4.64 9.61
C GLY A 248 10.18 5.12 10.28
N GLY A 249 10.24 6.39 10.59
CA GLY A 249 11.39 7.00 11.28
C GLY A 249 11.61 6.46 12.69
N ASP A 250 10.57 5.94 13.35
CA ASP A 250 10.68 5.29 14.66
C ASP A 250 11.55 4.03 14.59
N LEU A 251 11.33 3.18 13.59
CA LEU A 251 12.16 1.99 13.40
C LEU A 251 13.59 2.38 13.05
N GLN A 252 13.77 3.36 12.17
CA GLN A 252 15.12 3.83 11.81
C GLN A 252 15.88 4.37 13.03
N ALA A 253 15.23 5.21 13.84
CA ALA A 253 15.81 5.75 15.05
C ALA A 253 16.14 4.66 16.08
N PHE A 254 15.22 3.69 16.27
CA PHE A 254 15.45 2.55 17.16
C PHE A 254 16.65 1.71 16.72
N ILE A 255 16.73 1.36 15.43
CA ILE A 255 17.86 0.54 14.91
C ILE A 255 19.19 1.27 15.11
N LEU A 256 19.26 2.58 14.82
CA LEU A 256 20.48 3.36 15.01
C LEU A 256 20.91 3.42 16.48
N GLN A 257 19.97 3.66 17.40
CA GLN A 257 20.26 3.80 18.84
C GLN A 257 20.55 2.43 19.48
N ALA A 258 19.76 1.39 19.16
CA ALA A 258 19.93 0.03 19.69
C ALA A 258 21.17 -0.67 19.10
N GLY A 259 21.45 -0.43 17.81
CA GLY A 259 22.63 -0.94 17.13
C GLY A 259 23.93 -0.40 17.74
N ALA A 260 23.99 0.90 18.06
CA ALA A 260 25.13 1.52 18.73
C ALA A 260 25.44 0.89 20.11
N ARG A 261 24.47 0.28 20.77
CA ARG A 261 24.60 -0.43 22.06
C ARG A 261 24.71 -1.95 21.92
N GLY A 262 24.74 -2.47 20.68
CA GLY A 262 24.85 -3.90 20.40
C GLY A 262 23.60 -4.73 20.78
N VAL A 263 22.45 -4.09 21.07
CA VAL A 263 21.23 -4.79 21.52
C VAL A 263 20.67 -5.69 20.43
N LEU A 264 20.73 -5.26 19.16
CA LEU A 264 20.15 -5.97 18.02
C LEU A 264 20.92 -7.24 17.61
N THR A 265 22.20 -7.37 18.01
CA THR A 265 23.07 -8.50 17.65
C THR A 265 23.27 -9.53 18.77
N ARG A 266 22.89 -9.19 20.01
CA ARG A 266 23.02 -10.09 21.16
C ARG A 266 21.85 -11.06 21.30
N GLN A 267 20.79 -10.87 20.55
CA GLN A 267 19.57 -11.66 20.50
C GLN A 267 19.10 -11.79 19.05
N GLN A 268 18.29 -12.78 18.74
CA GLN A 268 17.72 -12.86 17.40
C GLN A 268 16.68 -11.77 17.21
N THR A 269 17.05 -10.69 16.55
CA THR A 269 16.12 -9.59 16.25
C THR A 269 15.22 -9.95 15.06
N VAL A 270 13.91 -9.68 15.22
CA VAL A 270 12.85 -9.99 14.27
C VAL A 270 11.97 -8.75 14.05
N LEU A 271 11.93 -8.26 12.83
CA LEU A 271 11.23 -7.02 12.45
C LEU A 271 10.12 -7.32 11.46
N SER A 272 8.86 -7.02 11.79
CA SER A 272 7.72 -7.37 10.94
C SER A 272 7.58 -6.49 9.69
N ALA A 273 8.15 -5.28 9.70
CA ALA A 273 7.96 -4.29 8.64
C ALA A 273 9.21 -3.43 8.45
N ALA A 274 10.33 -3.97 7.94
CA ALA A 274 11.61 -3.26 8.03
C ALA A 274 12.33 -2.96 6.71
N ASP A 275 11.88 -3.45 5.57
CA ASP A 275 12.57 -3.23 4.29
C ASP A 275 12.65 -1.75 3.90
N HIS A 276 11.67 -0.94 4.29
CA HIS A 276 11.58 0.49 3.96
C HIS A 276 12.69 1.35 4.59
N VAL A 277 13.32 0.90 5.66
CA VAL A 277 14.43 1.63 6.29
C VAL A 277 15.81 1.19 5.80
N LEU A 278 15.90 0.09 5.03
CA LEU A 278 17.17 -0.44 4.55
C LEU A 278 17.96 0.57 3.70
N PRO A 279 17.35 1.31 2.75
CA PRO A 279 18.08 2.30 1.96
C PRO A 279 18.71 3.40 2.82
N GLY A 280 17.99 3.90 3.83
CA GLY A 280 18.46 4.96 4.71
C GLY A 280 19.48 4.51 5.75
N LEU A 281 19.42 3.25 6.18
CA LEU A 281 20.35 2.68 7.16
C LEU A 281 21.67 2.24 6.52
N GLY A 282 21.62 1.65 5.34
CA GLY A 282 22.81 1.13 4.67
C GLY A 282 23.63 0.24 5.59
N GLN A 283 24.92 0.47 5.72
CA GLN A 283 25.85 -0.29 6.55
C GLN A 283 25.52 -0.26 8.07
N LYS A 284 24.68 0.66 8.51
CA LYS A 284 24.24 0.74 9.92
C LYS A 284 23.18 -0.30 10.27
N MET A 285 22.59 -0.96 9.27
CA MET A 285 21.71 -2.10 9.49
C MET A 285 22.55 -3.31 9.89
N PRO A 286 22.35 -3.89 11.09
CA PRO A 286 23.12 -5.07 11.50
C PRO A 286 22.86 -6.27 10.60
N ASP A 287 23.88 -7.11 10.39
CA ASP A 287 23.74 -8.40 9.75
C ASP A 287 22.98 -9.39 10.65
N GLY A 288 22.27 -10.33 10.04
CA GLY A 288 21.58 -11.41 10.74
C GLY A 288 20.22 -11.05 11.32
N VAL A 289 19.72 -9.81 11.13
CA VAL A 289 18.36 -9.41 11.53
C VAL A 289 17.37 -10.08 10.60
N ILE A 290 16.38 -10.77 11.17
CA ILE A 290 15.26 -11.34 10.43
C ILE A 290 14.23 -10.25 10.17
N LEU A 291 13.77 -10.10 8.94
CA LEU A 291 12.79 -9.09 8.61
C LEU A 291 11.77 -9.54 7.56
N GLY A 292 10.59 -8.93 7.64
CA GLY A 292 9.55 -8.92 6.61
C GLY A 292 9.32 -7.53 6.03
N ALA A 293 8.59 -7.50 4.94
CA ALA A 293 8.12 -6.29 4.27
C ALA A 293 6.58 -6.20 4.26
N ARG A 294 5.90 -6.98 5.11
CA ARG A 294 4.44 -7.13 5.14
C ARG A 294 3.88 -7.55 3.78
N GLY A 295 4.58 -8.50 3.12
CA GLY A 295 4.36 -8.99 1.77
C GLY A 295 5.67 -9.36 1.11
N ALA A 296 5.63 -9.84 -0.12
CA ALA A 296 6.81 -10.12 -0.92
C ALA A 296 7.23 -8.87 -1.70
N TYR A 297 7.86 -7.90 -1.04
CA TYR A 297 8.17 -6.58 -1.58
C TYR A 297 9.66 -6.25 -1.53
N GLY A 298 10.06 -5.22 -2.25
CA GLY A 298 11.45 -4.77 -2.26
C GLY A 298 12.43 -5.89 -2.60
N LEU A 299 13.42 -6.10 -1.75
CA LEU A 299 14.41 -7.16 -1.89
C LEU A 299 13.84 -8.58 -1.67
N LEU A 300 12.61 -8.70 -1.15
CA LEU A 300 11.87 -9.95 -0.98
C LEU A 300 10.94 -10.26 -2.16
N SER A 301 10.83 -9.36 -3.15
CA SER A 301 9.89 -9.50 -4.26
C SER A 301 10.18 -10.73 -5.14
N PRO A 302 9.14 -11.31 -5.78
CA PRO A 302 9.33 -12.38 -6.74
C PRO A 302 9.97 -11.84 -8.02
N LYS A 303 10.68 -12.69 -8.73
CA LYS A 303 11.12 -12.38 -10.09
C LYS A 303 9.94 -12.53 -11.04
N SER A 304 9.57 -11.46 -11.73
CA SER A 304 8.54 -11.45 -12.77
C SER A 304 8.72 -10.24 -13.68
N ALA A 305 8.24 -10.34 -14.93
CA ALA A 305 8.28 -9.22 -15.87
C ALA A 305 7.55 -7.96 -15.32
N LEU A 306 6.44 -8.15 -14.59
CA LEU A 306 5.72 -7.05 -13.97
C LEU A 306 6.54 -6.38 -12.85
N ASN A 307 7.28 -7.17 -12.06
CA ASN A 307 8.17 -6.63 -11.03
C ASN A 307 9.37 -5.90 -11.65
N ASP A 308 9.97 -6.45 -12.71
CA ASP A 308 11.10 -5.80 -13.41
C ASP A 308 10.66 -4.47 -14.02
N TRP A 309 9.47 -4.44 -14.65
CA TRP A 309 8.87 -3.21 -15.15
C TRP A 309 8.65 -2.20 -14.01
N TRP A 310 8.10 -2.63 -12.87
CA TRP A 310 7.85 -1.76 -11.72
C TRP A 310 9.14 -1.15 -11.16
N TRP A 311 10.20 -1.93 -11.04
CA TRP A 311 11.51 -1.43 -10.63
C TRP A 311 12.03 -0.36 -11.58
N GLY A 312 11.89 -0.59 -12.89
CA GLY A 312 12.30 0.37 -13.92
C GLY A 312 11.52 1.67 -13.85
N VAL A 313 10.19 1.62 -13.77
CA VAL A 313 9.31 2.80 -13.70
C VAL A 313 9.54 3.58 -12.42
N TYR A 314 9.57 2.90 -11.28
CA TYR A 314 9.82 3.55 -9.99
C TYR A 314 11.23 4.15 -9.93
N GLY A 315 12.25 3.40 -10.31
CA GLY A 315 13.64 3.84 -10.27
C GLY A 315 13.89 5.05 -11.16
N LYS A 316 13.35 5.06 -12.39
CA LYS A 316 13.44 6.21 -13.30
C LYS A 316 12.89 7.49 -12.67
N ALA A 317 11.81 7.40 -11.90
CA ALA A 317 11.17 8.52 -11.25
C ALA A 317 11.82 8.91 -9.89
N ASN A 318 12.68 8.03 -9.32
CA ASN A 318 13.18 8.16 -7.95
C ASN A 318 14.68 7.95 -7.83
N ASN A 319 15.47 8.61 -8.67
CA ASN A 319 16.95 8.62 -8.60
C ASN A 319 17.58 7.21 -8.56
N ASN A 320 17.03 6.27 -9.33
CA ASN A 320 17.44 4.86 -9.38
C ASN A 320 17.31 4.09 -8.04
N GLN A 321 16.53 4.61 -7.10
CA GLN A 321 16.20 3.85 -5.90
C GLN A 321 15.24 2.71 -6.25
N TYR A 322 15.42 1.54 -5.62
CA TYR A 322 14.47 0.46 -5.76
C TYR A 322 13.21 0.70 -4.90
N PRO A 323 12.04 0.22 -5.35
CA PRO A 323 10.81 0.35 -4.58
C PRO A 323 10.88 -0.53 -3.32
N VAL A 324 10.60 0.05 -2.16
CA VAL A 324 10.40 -0.64 -0.88
C VAL A 324 8.92 -0.99 -0.68
N GLN A 325 8.53 -1.54 0.48
CA GLN A 325 7.16 -2.02 0.72
C GLN A 325 6.05 -0.99 0.41
N ALA A 326 6.21 0.28 0.80
CA ALA A 326 5.16 1.28 0.67
C ALA A 326 4.77 1.57 -0.80
N PRO A 327 5.71 1.84 -1.73
CA PRO A 327 5.39 1.93 -3.16
C PRO A 327 4.83 0.64 -3.77
N TYR A 328 5.20 -0.55 -3.28
CA TYR A 328 4.59 -1.81 -3.75
C TYR A 328 3.11 -1.90 -3.40
N ARG A 329 2.73 -1.53 -2.18
CA ARG A 329 1.34 -1.54 -1.74
C ARG A 329 0.50 -0.50 -2.45
N MET A 330 1.07 0.68 -2.67
CA MET A 330 0.43 1.71 -3.49
C MET A 330 0.22 1.21 -4.92
N ALA A 331 1.22 0.55 -5.51
CA ALA A 331 1.11 -0.04 -6.84
C ALA A 331 0.01 -1.12 -6.88
N GLN A 332 0.00 -2.01 -5.89
CA GLN A 332 -1.00 -3.07 -5.75
C GLN A 332 -2.43 -2.51 -5.69
N ALA A 333 -2.64 -1.44 -4.94
CA ALA A 333 -3.93 -0.75 -4.83
C ALA A 333 -4.36 -0.09 -6.15
N LEU A 334 -3.44 0.61 -6.81
CA LEU A 334 -3.73 1.32 -8.06
C LEU A 334 -3.95 0.36 -9.24
N LEU A 335 -3.22 -0.76 -9.30
CA LEU A 335 -3.45 -1.81 -10.30
C LEU A 335 -4.82 -2.46 -10.11
N GLY A 336 -5.20 -2.77 -8.86
CA GLY A 336 -6.52 -3.29 -8.53
C GLY A 336 -7.65 -2.30 -8.86
N LEU A 337 -7.46 -1.02 -8.53
CA LEU A 337 -8.42 0.04 -8.88
C LEU A 337 -8.58 0.18 -10.39
N LYS A 338 -7.47 0.16 -11.15
CA LYS A 338 -7.51 0.22 -12.62
C LYS A 338 -8.38 -0.89 -13.19
N LEU A 339 -8.16 -2.12 -12.80
CA LEU A 339 -8.95 -3.26 -13.27
C LEU A 339 -10.42 -3.18 -12.83
N ALA A 340 -10.69 -2.70 -11.61
CA ALA A 340 -12.06 -2.50 -11.13
C ALA A 340 -12.80 -1.44 -11.95
N VAL A 341 -12.16 -0.30 -12.26
CA VAL A 341 -12.74 0.74 -13.12
C VAL A 341 -13.01 0.18 -14.52
N GLU A 342 -12.06 -0.49 -15.14
CA GLU A 342 -12.21 -1.05 -16.49
C GLU A 342 -13.30 -2.12 -16.56
N LYS A 343 -13.37 -3.00 -15.55
CA LYS A 343 -14.45 -4.01 -15.44
C LYS A 343 -15.82 -3.36 -15.26
N ALA A 344 -15.93 -2.33 -14.42
CA ALA A 344 -17.18 -1.61 -14.21
C ALA A 344 -17.61 -0.83 -15.45
N MET A 345 -16.68 -0.19 -16.16
CA MET A 345 -16.96 0.50 -17.42
C MET A 345 -17.41 -0.46 -18.52
N ALA A 346 -16.79 -1.63 -18.64
CA ALA A 346 -17.22 -2.66 -19.58
C ALA A 346 -18.66 -3.12 -19.31
N ALA A 347 -19.07 -3.19 -18.05
CA ALA A 347 -20.41 -3.62 -17.65
C ALA A 347 -21.48 -2.51 -17.80
N ASN A 348 -21.10 -1.22 -17.80
CA ASN A 348 -22.04 -0.10 -17.80
C ASN A 348 -22.08 0.70 -19.12
N GLY A 349 -21.55 0.13 -20.22
CA GLY A 349 -21.53 0.76 -21.52
C GLY A 349 -20.48 1.85 -21.68
N GLY A 350 -19.37 1.74 -20.99
CA GLY A 350 -18.21 2.65 -21.10
C GLY A 350 -18.34 3.94 -20.31
N LYS A 351 -19.33 4.06 -19.44
CA LYS A 351 -19.52 5.25 -18.60
C LYS A 351 -18.61 5.20 -17.38
N LYS A 352 -18.27 6.37 -16.86
CA LYS A 352 -17.57 6.50 -15.58
C LYS A 352 -18.34 5.78 -14.47
N PRO A 353 -17.72 4.85 -13.71
CA PRO A 353 -18.45 4.03 -12.75
C PRO A 353 -18.84 4.78 -11.49
N THR A 354 -19.96 4.39 -10.89
CA THR A 354 -20.37 4.83 -9.56
C THR A 354 -19.59 4.10 -8.47
N PRO A 355 -19.59 4.59 -7.21
CA PRO A 355 -18.97 3.88 -6.08
C PRO A 355 -19.48 2.44 -5.91
N GLU A 356 -20.78 2.18 -6.13
CA GLU A 356 -21.38 0.85 -6.07
C GLU A 356 -20.81 -0.09 -7.13
N GLN A 357 -20.66 0.43 -8.35
CA GLN A 357 -20.10 -0.32 -9.47
C GLN A 357 -18.63 -0.64 -9.26
N LEU A 358 -17.84 0.29 -8.71
CA LEU A 358 -16.46 0.06 -8.32
C LEU A 358 -16.37 -1.02 -7.22
N ALA A 359 -17.21 -0.92 -6.19
CA ALA A 359 -17.26 -1.88 -5.10
C ALA A 359 -17.62 -3.29 -5.60
N ALA A 360 -18.63 -3.40 -6.47
CA ALA A 360 -19.02 -4.68 -7.07
C ALA A 360 -17.90 -5.26 -7.97
N ALA A 361 -17.15 -4.41 -8.68
CA ALA A 361 -16.08 -4.85 -9.56
C ALA A 361 -14.83 -5.34 -8.80
N LEU A 362 -14.48 -4.71 -7.67
CA LEU A 362 -13.31 -5.05 -6.87
C LEU A 362 -13.57 -6.22 -5.90
N ARG A 363 -14.79 -6.35 -5.38
CA ARG A 363 -15.17 -7.44 -4.45
C ARG A 363 -14.90 -8.82 -5.06
N ASN A 364 -14.25 -9.68 -4.30
CA ASN A 364 -13.87 -11.04 -4.72
C ASN A 364 -13.04 -11.08 -6.01
N SER A 365 -12.38 -9.98 -6.36
CA SER A 365 -11.49 -9.94 -7.52
C SER A 365 -10.08 -10.45 -7.17
N GLU A 366 -9.31 -10.71 -8.21
CA GLU A 366 -7.90 -11.06 -8.10
C GLU A 366 -7.11 -10.44 -9.25
N TRP A 367 -5.83 -10.14 -9.00
CA TRP A 367 -4.93 -9.59 -10.01
C TRP A 367 -3.48 -9.87 -9.67
N ASP A 368 -2.61 -9.77 -10.68
CA ASP A 368 -1.18 -9.81 -10.47
C ASP A 368 -0.64 -8.42 -10.13
N SER A 369 0.22 -8.36 -9.14
CA SER A 369 0.96 -7.17 -8.74
C SER A 369 2.48 -7.43 -8.80
N PRO A 370 3.32 -6.40 -8.75
CA PRO A 370 4.76 -6.61 -8.68
C PRO A 370 5.21 -7.49 -7.50
N GLY A 371 4.45 -7.51 -6.41
CA GLY A 371 4.68 -8.35 -5.24
C GLY A 371 4.06 -9.75 -5.31
N GLY A 372 3.40 -10.09 -6.41
CA GLY A 372 2.71 -11.38 -6.60
C GLY A 372 1.19 -11.25 -6.72
N ARG A 373 0.51 -12.39 -6.66
CA ARG A 373 -0.95 -12.48 -6.82
C ARG A 373 -1.69 -11.92 -5.62
N ILE A 374 -2.67 -11.06 -5.87
CA ILE A 374 -3.57 -10.49 -4.87
C ILE A 374 -4.96 -11.11 -5.04
N ARG A 375 -5.58 -11.52 -3.94
CA ARG A 375 -6.93 -12.07 -3.94
C ARG A 375 -7.77 -11.39 -2.87
N MET A 376 -8.86 -10.76 -3.29
CA MET A 376 -9.85 -10.14 -2.39
C MET A 376 -10.79 -11.22 -1.86
N SER A 377 -10.35 -12.01 -0.89
CA SER A 377 -11.07 -13.21 -0.44
C SER A 377 -11.63 -13.13 0.98
N ASN A 378 -11.01 -12.35 1.87
CA ASN A 378 -11.42 -12.23 3.26
C ASN A 378 -12.32 -11.00 3.49
N GLY A 379 -12.91 -10.84 4.69
CA GLY A 379 -13.78 -9.71 4.98
C GLY A 379 -14.94 -9.56 4.00
N GLY A 380 -15.58 -10.65 3.60
CA GLY A 380 -16.66 -10.63 2.60
C GLY A 380 -16.17 -10.23 1.20
N GLY A 381 -14.90 -10.49 0.87
CA GLY A 381 -14.29 -10.15 -0.41
C GLY A 381 -13.73 -8.73 -0.50
N GLN A 382 -13.48 -8.10 0.63
CA GLN A 382 -12.99 -6.72 0.72
C GLN A 382 -11.59 -6.62 1.34
N GLN A 383 -11.09 -7.71 1.92
CA GLN A 383 -9.74 -7.86 2.46
C GLN A 383 -8.89 -8.73 1.55
N ALA A 384 -7.78 -8.21 1.10
CA ALA A 384 -6.82 -8.97 0.31
C ALA A 384 -6.06 -9.99 1.15
N VAL A 385 -5.74 -11.12 0.54
CA VAL A 385 -4.73 -12.07 0.97
C VAL A 385 -3.67 -12.22 -0.11
N GLN A 386 -2.44 -12.49 0.30
CA GLN A 386 -1.30 -12.60 -0.59
C GLN A 386 -0.18 -13.43 0.03
N ASP A 387 0.74 -13.88 -0.80
CA ASP A 387 1.98 -14.48 -0.34
C ASP A 387 2.88 -13.45 0.36
N THR A 388 3.71 -13.93 1.27
CA THR A 388 4.72 -13.10 1.93
C THR A 388 6.10 -13.76 1.90
N ALA A 389 7.12 -13.00 2.24
CA ALA A 389 8.48 -13.50 2.33
C ALA A 389 9.21 -12.89 3.52
N ILE A 390 10.05 -13.69 4.13
CA ILE A 390 10.92 -13.31 5.25
C ILE A 390 12.35 -13.60 4.83
N GLY A 391 13.28 -12.72 5.18
CA GLY A 391 14.71 -12.89 4.91
C GLY A 391 15.57 -12.39 6.05
N ARG A 392 16.88 -12.57 5.90
CA ARG A 392 17.89 -12.16 6.87
C ARG A 392 18.82 -11.13 6.24
N THR A 393 19.11 -10.07 6.97
CA THR A 393 19.97 -8.99 6.49
C THR A 393 21.43 -9.40 6.40
N ARG A 394 22.13 -8.91 5.36
CA ARG A 394 23.57 -8.93 5.21
C ARG A 394 24.05 -7.69 4.44
N TRP A 395 25.09 -7.06 4.93
CA TRP A 395 25.75 -6.00 4.17
C TRP A 395 26.57 -6.56 3.01
N ASP A 396 26.32 -6.07 1.80
CA ASP A 396 27.11 -6.39 0.62
C ASP A 396 28.03 -5.20 0.26
N ALA A 397 29.32 -5.36 0.62
CA ALA A 397 30.30 -4.29 0.39
C ALA A 397 30.56 -3.99 -1.11
N GLY A 398 30.39 -5.00 -1.98
CA GLY A 398 30.54 -4.84 -3.42
C GLY A 398 29.40 -4.03 -4.04
N LYS A 399 28.17 -4.27 -3.59
CA LYS A 399 26.98 -3.54 -4.03
C LYS A 399 26.73 -2.25 -3.22
N LYS A 400 27.43 -2.07 -2.10
CA LYS A 400 27.24 -0.97 -1.15
C LYS A 400 25.78 -0.84 -0.67
N MET A 401 25.13 -1.97 -0.42
CA MET A 401 23.76 -2.03 0.05
C MET A 401 23.51 -3.24 0.94
N VAL A 402 22.44 -3.17 1.74
CA VAL A 402 21.92 -4.36 2.44
C VAL A 402 21.29 -5.28 1.40
N VAL A 403 21.61 -6.55 1.46
CA VAL A 403 20.95 -7.63 0.73
C VAL A 403 20.22 -8.54 1.72
N LEU A 404 19.28 -9.31 1.21
CA LEU A 404 18.58 -10.31 2.00
C LEU A 404 18.97 -11.70 1.53
N GLU A 405 19.31 -12.55 2.49
CA GLU A 405 19.64 -13.95 2.27
C GLU A 405 18.70 -14.85 3.08
N ASP A 406 18.82 -16.17 2.90
CA ASP A 406 17.98 -17.15 3.58
C ASP A 406 16.47 -16.85 3.45
N ILE A 407 16.06 -16.39 2.26
CA ILE A 407 14.69 -15.98 2.01
C ILE A 407 13.78 -17.20 1.99
N GLN A 408 12.71 -17.16 2.81
CA GLN A 408 11.62 -18.12 2.80
C GLN A 408 10.33 -17.42 2.37
N ARG A 409 9.64 -18.03 1.42
CA ARG A 409 8.31 -17.59 0.96
C ARG A 409 7.24 -18.41 1.62
N PHE A 410 6.14 -17.78 1.94
CA PHE A 410 4.95 -18.39 2.53
C PHE A 410 3.75 -18.10 1.64
N ALA A 411 3.04 -19.16 1.26
CA ALA A 411 1.80 -19.02 0.55
C ALA A 411 0.75 -18.30 1.41
N ALA A 412 -0.16 -17.58 0.78
CA ALA A 412 -1.22 -16.84 1.47
C ALA A 412 -2.01 -17.74 2.43
N GLU A 413 -2.31 -18.98 2.04
CA GLU A 413 -3.05 -19.96 2.84
C GLU A 413 -2.27 -20.48 4.05
N CYS A 414 -0.96 -20.29 4.08
CA CYS A 414 -0.12 -20.66 5.23
C CYS A 414 -0.17 -19.62 6.34
N VAL A 415 -0.41 -18.35 6.00
CA VAL A 415 -0.20 -17.21 6.90
C VAL A 415 -1.43 -16.33 7.10
N ASN A 416 -2.52 -16.60 6.39
CA ASN A 416 -3.79 -15.89 6.57
C ASN A 416 -4.86 -16.83 7.13
N PRO A 417 -5.80 -16.32 7.97
CA PRO A 417 -6.95 -17.09 8.38
C PRO A 417 -7.86 -17.40 7.18
N PRO A 418 -8.64 -18.48 7.23
CA PRO A 418 -9.72 -18.69 6.28
C PRO A 418 -10.72 -17.53 6.27
N ALA A 419 -11.39 -17.31 5.13
CA ALA A 419 -12.25 -16.13 4.89
C ALA A 419 -13.36 -15.89 5.93
N ASN A 420 -13.81 -16.96 6.58
CA ASN A 420 -14.89 -16.95 7.58
C ASN A 420 -14.39 -16.98 9.04
N MET A 421 -13.10 -16.79 9.27
CA MET A 421 -12.51 -16.90 10.61
C MET A 421 -11.75 -15.61 10.95
N LYS A 422 -11.92 -15.12 12.19
CA LYS A 422 -11.16 -13.98 12.70
C LYS A 422 -9.72 -14.38 13.01
N SER A 423 -8.80 -13.46 12.92
CA SER A 423 -7.38 -13.67 13.14
C SER A 423 -7.08 -14.27 14.51
N ASN A 424 -7.59 -13.69 15.59
CA ASN A 424 -7.36 -14.18 16.95
C ASN A 424 -7.92 -15.57 17.18
N ASP A 425 -9.10 -15.89 16.65
CA ASP A 425 -9.71 -17.20 16.78
C ASP A 425 -8.89 -18.26 16.01
N TRP A 426 -8.42 -17.91 14.82
CA TRP A 426 -7.56 -18.76 14.01
C TRP A 426 -6.21 -19.06 14.69
N LEU A 427 -5.58 -18.02 15.24
CA LEU A 427 -4.31 -18.15 15.98
C LEU A 427 -4.50 -19.05 17.22
N LYS A 428 -5.49 -18.75 18.07
CA LYS A 428 -5.77 -19.54 19.29
C LYS A 428 -6.12 -21.00 19.01
N ALA A 429 -6.75 -21.27 17.87
CA ALA A 429 -7.12 -22.62 17.46
C ALA A 429 -5.97 -23.41 16.78
N GLY A 430 -4.76 -22.85 16.66
CA GLY A 430 -3.60 -23.54 16.08
C GLY A 430 -3.61 -23.59 14.56
N PHE A 431 -4.05 -22.52 13.93
CA PHE A 431 -4.04 -22.34 12.47
C PHE A 431 -4.87 -23.36 11.67
N PRO A 432 -6.14 -23.65 12.02
CA PRO A 432 -6.93 -24.64 11.29
C PRO A 432 -7.05 -24.26 9.82
N GLY A 433 -6.87 -25.23 8.93
CA GLY A 433 -6.94 -25.03 7.48
C GLY A 433 -5.71 -24.35 6.85
N ALA A 434 -4.67 -24.03 7.62
CA ALA A 434 -3.42 -23.52 7.05
C ALA A 434 -2.76 -24.56 6.13
N LYS A 435 -2.34 -24.12 4.93
CA LYS A 435 -1.64 -24.96 3.96
C LYS A 435 -0.21 -24.40 3.82
N CYS A 436 0.72 -25.03 4.54
CA CYS A 436 2.14 -24.73 4.48
C CYS A 436 2.85 -25.89 3.79
N ASN A 437 3.56 -25.61 2.72
CA ASN A 437 4.37 -26.61 2.00
C ASN A 437 5.70 -26.84 2.72
#